data_abd48479fedcd7ecc6f85ab9400d8c7a
#
_entry.id   abd48479fedcd7ecc6f85ab9400d8c7a
#
_cell.length_a   1.000
_cell.length_b   1.000
_cell.length_c   1.000
_cell.angle_alpha   90.00
_cell.angle_beta   90.00
_cell.angle_gamma   90.00
#
_symmetry.space_group_name_H-M   'P 1'
#
loop_
_entity.id
_entity.type
_entity.pdbx_description
1 polymer ?
#
loop_
_entity_poly.entity_id
_entity_poly.type
_entity_poly.pdbx_seq_one_letter_code
_entity_poly.pdbx_strand_id
1 'polypeptide(L)'
;MRDENCIFCKIIAGEIPSNTIYEDDEFKVVLDVSPASKGHALILPKNHYADLYEIDENVAADAMKLAKKLAIHMTEVLKCDGFNLVQNNHEVAGQTVFHFHMHLIPRYLNA
;
A
#
# COMPACT_ATOMS: atom_id res chain seq x y z
N MET A 1 11.73 -0.38 12.45
CA MET A 1 13.06 -0.32 11.85
C MET A 1 12.96 0.28 10.45
N ARG A 2 13.95 1.08 10.04
CA ARG A 2 13.91 1.68 8.70
C ARG A 2 15.21 1.38 7.96
N ASP A 3 15.15 1.44 6.63
CA ASP A 3 16.29 1.33 5.75
C ASP A 3 16.53 2.72 5.13
N GLU A 4 17.73 3.26 5.31
CA GLU A 4 18.08 4.60 4.84
C GLU A 4 18.04 4.74 3.31
N ASN A 5 18.14 3.63 2.58
CA ASN A 5 18.09 3.62 1.11
C ASN A 5 16.71 3.31 0.56
N CYS A 6 15.69 3.14 1.43
CA CYS A 6 14.35 2.78 1.02
C CYS A 6 13.49 4.02 0.79
N ILE A 7 12.99 4.17 -0.44
CA ILE A 7 12.13 5.30 -0.79
C ILE A 7 10.85 5.33 0.04
N PHE A 8 10.27 4.16 0.36
CA PHE A 8 9.06 4.12 1.18
C PHE A 8 9.34 4.47 2.64
N CYS A 9 10.49 4.07 3.18
CA CYS A 9 10.90 4.53 4.52
C CYS A 9 11.01 6.04 4.56
N LYS A 10 11.52 6.66 3.50
CA LYS A 10 11.64 8.13 3.40
C LYS A 10 10.26 8.79 3.31
N ILE A 11 9.33 8.19 2.58
CA ILE A 11 7.95 8.68 2.50
C ILE A 11 7.30 8.60 3.87
N ILE A 12 7.47 7.49 4.58
CA ILE A 12 6.90 7.28 5.92
C ILE A 12 7.46 8.32 6.90
N ALA A 13 8.73 8.65 6.80
CA ALA A 13 9.38 9.64 7.66
C ALA A 13 9.06 11.10 7.25
N GLY A 14 8.36 11.31 6.13
CA GLY A 14 8.04 12.65 5.66
C GLY A 14 9.17 13.33 4.91
N GLU A 15 10.25 12.63 4.59
CA GLU A 15 11.39 13.18 3.86
C GLU A 15 11.09 13.35 2.37
N ILE A 16 10.19 12.53 1.84
CA ILE A 16 9.70 12.62 0.46
C ILE A 16 8.20 12.90 0.53
N PRO A 17 7.70 13.93 -0.17
CA PRO A 17 6.26 14.25 -0.16
C PRO A 17 5.42 13.12 -0.73
N SER A 18 4.20 12.95 -0.20
CA SER A 18 3.24 11.97 -0.68
C SER A 18 1.83 12.45 -0.36
N ASN A 19 0.84 11.86 -1.03
CA ASN A 19 -0.57 12.12 -0.73
C ASN A 19 -1.06 11.04 0.23
N THR A 20 -1.02 11.33 1.52
CA THR A 20 -1.44 10.41 2.57
C THR A 20 -2.95 10.43 2.70
N ILE A 21 -3.60 9.26 2.61
CA ILE A 21 -5.05 9.14 2.78
C ILE A 21 -5.45 8.50 4.11
N TYR A 22 -4.50 7.83 4.78
CA TYR A 22 -4.73 7.23 6.08
C TYR A 22 -3.38 6.99 6.76
N GLU A 23 -3.35 7.13 8.08
CA GLU A 23 -2.13 6.86 8.84
C GLU A 23 -2.48 6.48 10.28
N ASP A 24 -1.79 5.46 10.79
CA ASP A 24 -1.86 5.08 12.21
C ASP A 24 -0.45 4.73 12.69
N ASP A 25 -0.34 4.11 13.87
CA ASP A 25 0.97 3.77 14.44
C ASP A 25 1.71 2.72 13.63
N GLU A 26 0.99 1.90 12.88
CA GLU A 26 1.54 0.73 12.20
C GLU A 26 1.68 0.93 10.69
N PHE A 27 0.80 1.71 10.08
CA PHE A 27 0.73 1.88 8.63
C PHE A 27 0.61 3.32 8.19
N LYS A 28 1.12 3.58 6.99
CA LYS A 28 0.81 4.80 6.25
C LYS A 28 0.26 4.37 4.89
N VAL A 29 -0.85 4.97 4.47
CA VAL A 29 -1.49 4.67 3.19
C VAL A 29 -1.41 5.91 2.32
N VAL A 30 -0.79 5.76 1.14
CA VAL A 30 -0.55 6.87 0.23
C VAL A 30 -1.10 6.55 -1.15
N LEU A 31 -1.43 7.59 -1.92
CA LEU A 31 -1.82 7.40 -3.32
C LEU A 31 -0.57 7.09 -4.15
N ASP A 32 -0.71 6.14 -5.08
CA ASP A 32 0.38 5.78 -6.00
C ASP A 32 0.59 6.94 -6.98
N VAL A 33 1.86 7.31 -7.22
CA VAL A 33 2.20 8.41 -8.13
C VAL A 33 2.07 8.01 -9.60
N SER A 34 2.02 6.70 -9.89
CA SER A 34 1.80 6.17 -11.24
C SER A 34 0.60 5.24 -11.20
N PRO A 35 -0.61 5.78 -10.97
CA PRO A 35 -1.77 4.96 -10.68
C PRO A 35 -2.25 4.13 -11.87
N ALA A 36 -2.65 2.88 -11.60
CA ALA A 36 -3.31 2.04 -12.59
C ALA A 36 -4.76 2.47 -12.80
N SER A 37 -5.35 3.13 -11.81
CA SER A 37 -6.70 3.67 -11.87
C SER A 37 -6.86 4.79 -10.87
N LYS A 38 -7.96 5.54 -10.96
CA LYS A 38 -8.26 6.59 -9.99
C LYS A 38 -8.42 5.99 -8.59
N GLY A 39 -7.66 6.51 -7.65
CA GLY A 39 -7.71 6.07 -6.26
C GLY A 39 -6.75 4.93 -5.94
N HIS A 40 -5.89 4.52 -6.87
CA HIS A 40 -4.88 3.49 -6.61
C HIS A 40 -4.00 3.92 -5.43
N ALA A 41 -4.02 3.14 -4.36
CA ALA A 41 -3.31 3.45 -3.13
C ALA A 41 -2.37 2.32 -2.73
N LEU A 42 -1.45 2.65 -1.83
CA LEU A 42 -0.46 1.71 -1.30
C LEU A 42 -0.55 1.69 0.21
N ILE A 43 -0.70 0.51 0.82
CA ILE A 43 -0.55 0.32 2.26
C ILE A 43 0.91 0.03 2.53
N LEU A 44 1.55 0.89 3.33
CA LEU A 44 2.95 0.76 3.70
C LEU A 44 3.08 0.48 5.19
N PRO A 45 3.63 -0.68 5.61
CA PRO A 45 4.00 -0.85 7.01
C PRO A 45 5.07 0.17 7.37
N LYS A 46 4.97 0.77 8.56
CA LYS A 46 5.96 1.76 8.98
C LYS A 46 7.32 1.15 9.28
N ASN A 47 7.34 -0.09 9.79
CA ASN A 47 8.58 -0.84 9.90
C ASN A 47 8.98 -1.38 8.52
N HIS A 48 10.28 -1.40 8.27
CA HIS A 48 10.80 -1.90 7.01
C HIS A 48 10.84 -3.43 7.01
N TYR A 49 10.10 -4.03 6.08
CA TYR A 49 10.19 -5.45 5.72
C TYR A 49 10.34 -5.49 4.21
N ALA A 50 11.26 -6.31 3.69
CA ALA A 50 11.49 -6.33 2.25
C ALA A 50 10.31 -6.88 1.47
N ASP A 51 9.64 -7.91 2.00
CA ASP A 51 8.60 -8.63 1.29
C ASP A 51 7.75 -9.48 2.25
N LEU A 52 6.87 -10.29 1.68
CA LEU A 52 5.99 -11.17 2.44
C LEU A 52 6.76 -12.22 3.26
N TYR A 53 7.92 -12.65 2.76
CA TYR A 53 8.73 -13.64 3.46
C TYR A 53 9.34 -13.09 4.75
N GLU A 54 9.62 -11.79 4.78
CA GLU A 54 10.23 -11.13 5.94
C GLU A 54 9.24 -10.51 6.91
N ILE A 55 8.04 -10.16 6.45
CA ILE A 55 7.11 -9.42 7.28
C ILE A 55 6.66 -10.22 8.51
N ASP A 56 6.48 -9.53 9.63
CA ASP A 56 5.89 -10.13 10.83
C ASP A 56 4.45 -10.54 10.54
N GLU A 57 4.05 -11.74 10.99
CA GLU A 57 2.72 -12.30 10.72
C GLU A 57 1.60 -11.42 11.23
N ASN A 58 1.77 -10.81 12.40
CA ASN A 58 0.75 -9.95 12.98
C ASN A 58 0.59 -8.68 12.16
N VAL A 59 1.70 -8.13 11.66
CA VAL A 59 1.66 -6.95 10.78
C VAL A 59 0.99 -7.31 9.46
N ALA A 60 1.28 -8.47 8.90
CA ALA A 60 0.62 -8.94 7.66
C ALA A 60 -0.89 -9.09 7.87
N ALA A 61 -1.30 -9.66 9.00
CA ALA A 61 -2.73 -9.79 9.33
C ALA A 61 -3.39 -8.43 9.48
N ASP A 62 -2.73 -7.49 10.16
CA ASP A 62 -3.26 -6.15 10.35
C ASP A 62 -3.35 -5.39 9.03
N ALA A 63 -2.41 -5.61 8.10
CA ALA A 63 -2.47 -5.03 6.76
C ALA A 63 -3.71 -5.49 6.01
N MET A 64 -4.06 -6.77 6.10
CA MET A 64 -5.26 -7.30 5.46
C MET A 64 -6.53 -6.76 6.10
N LYS A 65 -6.56 -6.62 7.41
CA LYS A 65 -7.71 -6.01 8.11
C LYS A 65 -7.92 -4.57 7.65
N LEU A 66 -6.82 -3.81 7.55
CA LEU A 66 -6.88 -2.43 7.08
C LEU A 66 -7.33 -2.37 5.62
N ALA A 67 -6.80 -3.26 4.77
CA ALA A 67 -7.17 -3.32 3.36
C ALA A 67 -8.68 -3.51 3.20
N LYS A 68 -9.29 -4.40 3.98
CA LYS A 68 -10.73 -4.62 3.94
C LYS A 68 -11.50 -3.35 4.27
N LYS A 69 -11.12 -2.68 5.35
CA LYS A 69 -11.80 -1.46 5.79
C LYS A 69 -11.69 -0.34 4.75
N LEU A 70 -10.49 -0.16 4.21
CA LEU A 70 -10.24 0.86 3.20
C LEU A 70 -10.97 0.55 1.89
N ALA A 71 -10.98 -0.72 1.46
CA ALA A 71 -11.68 -1.12 0.23
C ALA A 71 -13.17 -0.79 0.31
N ILE A 72 -13.82 -1.08 1.45
CA ILE A 72 -15.22 -0.77 1.66
C ILE A 72 -15.45 0.74 1.59
N HIS A 73 -14.65 1.51 2.33
CA HIS A 73 -14.78 2.96 2.37
C HIS A 73 -14.50 3.60 1.00
N MET A 74 -13.43 3.16 0.34
CA MET A 74 -13.07 3.69 -0.98
C MET A 74 -14.13 3.37 -2.03
N THR A 75 -14.75 2.20 -1.96
CA THR A 75 -15.84 1.83 -2.86
C THR A 75 -17.03 2.77 -2.69
N GLU A 76 -17.37 3.13 -1.45
CA GLU A 76 -18.45 4.06 -1.18
C GLU A 76 -18.16 5.46 -1.71
N VAL A 77 -16.94 5.93 -1.56
CA VAL A 77 -16.53 7.28 -1.96
C VAL A 77 -16.30 7.38 -3.46
N LEU A 78 -15.59 6.41 -4.04
CA LEU A 78 -15.19 6.44 -5.44
C LEU A 78 -16.22 5.85 -6.39
N LYS A 79 -17.19 5.10 -5.85
CA LYS A 79 -18.22 4.43 -6.66
C LYS A 79 -17.59 3.47 -7.68
N CYS A 80 -16.53 2.79 -7.30
CA CYS A 80 -15.89 1.80 -8.16
C CYS A 80 -16.72 0.51 -8.23
N ASP A 81 -16.50 -0.29 -9.26
CA ASP A 81 -17.30 -1.48 -9.54
C ASP A 81 -16.62 -2.78 -9.13
N GLY A 82 -15.34 -2.70 -8.82
CA GLY A 82 -14.56 -3.83 -8.36
C GLY A 82 -13.26 -3.35 -7.75
N PHE A 83 -12.45 -4.27 -7.25
CA PHE A 83 -11.26 -3.90 -6.49
C PHE A 83 -10.21 -4.99 -6.58
N ASN A 84 -8.98 -4.62 -6.91
CA ASN A 84 -7.86 -5.54 -6.86
C ASN A 84 -6.98 -5.24 -5.66
N LEU A 85 -6.59 -6.30 -4.96
CA LEU A 85 -5.53 -6.26 -3.97
C LEU A 85 -4.33 -6.97 -4.57
N VAL A 86 -3.19 -6.30 -4.63
CA VAL A 86 -1.98 -6.87 -5.22
C VAL A 86 -0.81 -6.68 -4.27
N GLN A 87 -0.07 -7.76 -4.04
CA GLN A 87 1.16 -7.72 -3.25
C GLN A 87 2.18 -8.60 -3.96
N ASN A 88 3.31 -8.01 -4.33
CA ASN A 88 4.33 -8.69 -5.13
C ASN A 88 5.58 -8.97 -4.31
N ASN A 89 6.19 -10.12 -4.53
CA ASN A 89 7.39 -10.53 -3.80
C ASN A 89 8.49 -10.92 -4.78
N HIS A 90 9.59 -10.20 -4.72
CA HIS A 90 10.76 -10.32 -5.59
C HIS A 90 10.54 -9.75 -6.98
N GLU A 91 11.64 -9.38 -7.61
CA GLU A 91 11.62 -8.67 -8.90
C GLU A 91 10.92 -9.48 -10.00
N VAL A 92 11.16 -10.79 -10.03
CA VAL A 92 10.56 -11.67 -11.06
C VAL A 92 9.04 -11.69 -10.98
N ALA A 93 8.48 -11.40 -9.80
CA ALA A 93 7.03 -11.35 -9.60
C ALA A 93 6.47 -9.93 -9.67
N GLY A 94 7.30 -8.95 -10.06
CA GLY A 94 6.84 -7.57 -10.26
C GLY A 94 7.07 -6.62 -9.10
N GLN A 95 7.83 -7.03 -8.06
CA GLN A 95 8.16 -6.13 -6.98
C GLN A 95 9.23 -5.15 -7.44
N THR A 96 8.92 -3.86 -7.39
CA THR A 96 9.84 -2.81 -7.85
C THR A 96 10.48 -2.02 -6.70
N VAL A 97 9.83 -1.98 -5.54
CA VAL A 97 10.38 -1.37 -4.33
C VAL A 97 10.45 -2.44 -3.25
N PHE A 98 11.63 -2.63 -2.65
CA PHE A 98 11.86 -3.72 -1.70
C PHE A 98 11.55 -3.29 -0.26
N HIS A 99 10.34 -2.83 -0.10
CA HIS A 99 9.64 -2.55 1.14
C HIS A 99 8.24 -3.08 0.93
N PHE A 100 7.81 -4.05 1.74
CA PHE A 100 6.50 -4.67 1.61
C PHE A 100 5.44 -3.59 1.43
N HIS A 101 4.60 -3.73 0.41
CA HIS A 101 3.49 -2.83 0.19
C HIS A 101 2.35 -3.57 -0.50
N MET A 102 1.13 -3.16 -0.16
CA MET A 102 -0.07 -3.76 -0.72
C MET A 102 -0.79 -2.72 -1.56
N HIS A 103 -0.99 -3.04 -2.84
CA HIS A 103 -1.74 -2.17 -3.76
C HIS A 103 -3.23 -2.33 -3.53
N LEU A 104 -3.94 -1.20 -3.43
CA LEU A 104 -5.38 -1.12 -3.42
C LEU A 104 -5.78 -0.47 -4.74
N ILE A 105 -6.37 -1.24 -5.67
CA ILE A 105 -6.64 -0.75 -7.02
C ILE A 105 -8.13 -0.81 -7.33
N PRO A 106 -8.85 0.33 -7.21
CA PRO A 106 -10.26 0.37 -7.61
C PRO A 106 -10.39 0.14 -9.12
N ARG A 107 -11.43 -0.57 -9.52
CA ARG A 107 -11.69 -0.83 -10.94
C ARG A 107 -13.07 -0.31 -11.32
N TYR A 108 -13.18 0.21 -12.52
CA TYR A 108 -14.39 0.89 -13.00
C TYR A 108 -14.84 0.27 -14.32
N LEU A 109 -16.16 0.06 -14.47
CA LEU A 109 -16.73 -0.51 -15.69
C LEU A 109 -16.58 0.43 -16.88
N ASN A 110 -16.64 1.74 -16.61
CA ASN A 110 -16.63 2.76 -17.67
C ASN A 110 -15.35 3.61 -17.64
N ALA A 111 -14.24 2.98 -17.28
CA ALA A 111 -12.96 3.69 -17.21
C ALA A 111 -12.36 3.92 -18.58
#